data_ed1c7d9d85f1473a8ab105337e486322
#
_entry.id   ed1c7d9d85f1473a8ab105337e486322
#
_cell.length_a   1.000
_cell.length_b   1.000
_cell.length_c   1.000
_cell.angle_alpha   90.00
_cell.angle_beta   90.00
_cell.angle_gamma   90.00
#
_symmetry.space_group_name_H-M   'P 1'
#
loop_
_entity.id
_entity.type
_entity.pdbx_description
1 polymer ?
#
loop_
_entity_poly.entity_id
_entity_poly.type
_entity_poly.pdbx_seq_one_letter_code
_entity_poly.pdbx_strand_id
1 'polypeptide(L)'
;MRTLFHTGSITEHTQLWWSVRPHLAFPTIEIRIADAQPELGEARSLAAFVYALTVRITRALDEGEPVPLPSRRFIEENFWRATRYGLTGELLDLDRLENVNTRER
;
A
#
# COMPACT_ATOMS: atom_id res chain seq x y z
N MET A 1 8.45 12.85 7.23
CA MET A 1 7.92 14.11 6.66
C MET A 1 8.60 15.36 7.25
N ARG A 2 8.61 15.58 8.56
CA ARG A 2 9.29 16.73 9.20
C ARG A 2 10.75 16.94 8.73
N THR A 3 11.54 15.89 8.64
CA THR A 3 12.94 15.94 8.20
C THR A 3 13.07 16.50 6.78
N LEU A 4 12.19 16.08 5.85
CA LEU A 4 12.24 16.52 4.45
C LEU A 4 11.95 18.02 4.29
N PHE A 5 11.02 18.55 5.08
CA PHE A 5 10.79 19.99 5.14
C PHE A 5 11.97 20.73 5.78
N HIS A 6 12.50 20.19 6.88
CA HIS A 6 13.62 20.83 7.59
C HIS A 6 14.89 20.89 6.74
N THR A 7 15.14 19.87 5.94
CA THR A 7 16.31 19.81 5.03
C THR A 7 16.09 20.55 3.70
N GLY A 8 14.91 21.12 3.47
CA GLY A 8 14.57 21.74 2.20
C GLY A 8 14.44 20.76 1.03
N SER A 9 14.38 19.45 1.30
CA SER A 9 14.19 18.42 0.26
C SER A 9 12.81 18.51 -0.40
N ILE A 10 11.83 19.04 0.32
CA ILE A 10 10.51 19.38 -0.18
C ILE A 10 10.08 20.73 0.38
N THR A 11 9.30 21.47 -0.38
CA THR A 11 8.69 22.75 0.04
C THR A 11 7.22 22.61 0.33
N GLU A 12 6.57 21.59 -0.24
CA GLU A 12 5.17 21.27 -0.02
C GLU A 12 4.93 19.75 0.01
N HIS A 13 3.86 19.32 0.67
CA HIS A 13 3.55 17.90 0.85
C HIS A 13 3.17 17.19 -0.46
N THR A 14 2.69 17.91 -1.47
CA THR A 14 2.34 17.38 -2.80
C THR A 14 3.55 16.84 -3.55
N GLN A 15 4.77 17.24 -3.18
CA GLN A 15 6.02 16.71 -3.73
C GLN A 15 6.37 15.30 -3.24
N LEU A 16 5.63 14.75 -2.27
CA LEU A 16 5.79 13.39 -1.80
C LEU A 16 5.05 12.40 -2.70
N TRP A 17 5.79 11.74 -3.57
CA TRP A 17 5.24 10.75 -4.53
C TRP A 17 5.27 9.33 -3.95
N TRP A 18 4.74 9.17 -2.75
CA TRP A 18 4.64 7.87 -2.09
C TRP A 18 3.43 7.09 -2.59
N SER A 19 3.52 5.75 -2.53
CA SER A 19 2.40 4.85 -2.87
C SER A 19 1.17 5.05 -1.98
N VAL A 20 1.39 5.48 -0.73
CA VAL A 20 0.34 5.92 0.20
C VAL A 20 0.75 7.27 0.77
N ARG A 21 -0.12 8.26 0.64
CA ARG A 21 0.14 9.62 1.08
C ARG A 21 -1.02 10.16 1.93
N PRO A 22 -0.75 10.59 3.18
CA PRO A 22 -1.76 11.30 3.96
C PRO A 22 -1.90 12.73 3.43
N HIS A 23 -3.12 13.24 3.39
CA HIS A 23 -3.37 14.64 3.08
C HIS A 23 -3.29 15.48 4.36
N LEU A 24 -2.57 16.62 4.34
CA LEU A 24 -2.35 17.42 5.55
C LEU A 24 -3.53 18.32 5.94
N ALA A 25 -4.32 18.76 4.95
CA ALA A 25 -5.46 19.65 5.18
C ALA A 25 -6.79 18.90 5.34
N PHE A 26 -6.88 17.66 4.91
CA PHE A 26 -8.09 16.84 5.00
C PHE A 26 -7.77 15.51 5.67
N PRO A 27 -8.71 14.94 6.47
CA PRO A 27 -8.51 13.65 7.13
C PRO A 27 -8.67 12.49 6.11
N THR A 28 -7.83 12.49 5.07
CA THR A 28 -7.86 11.51 4.00
C THR A 28 -6.47 10.94 3.72
N ILE A 29 -6.45 9.74 3.18
CA ILE A 29 -5.26 9.12 2.61
C ILE A 29 -5.48 8.90 1.12
N GLU A 30 -4.43 9.10 0.35
CA GLU A 30 -4.38 8.84 -1.08
C GLU A 30 -3.56 7.58 -1.32
N ILE A 31 -4.14 6.61 -2.01
CA ILE A 31 -3.49 5.35 -2.37
C ILE A 31 -3.20 5.39 -3.88
N ARG A 32 -1.91 5.28 -4.24
CA ARG A 32 -1.38 5.52 -5.60
C ARG A 32 -0.66 4.31 -6.17
N ILE A 33 -1.05 3.13 -5.78
CA ILE A 33 -0.34 1.89 -6.14
C ILE A 33 -0.99 1.16 -7.32
N ALA A 34 -2.28 1.39 -7.56
CA ALA A 34 -3.03 0.69 -8.60
C ALA A 34 -3.01 1.45 -9.94
N ASP A 35 -3.02 0.69 -11.03
CA ASP A 35 -3.26 1.23 -12.36
C ASP A 35 -4.70 1.74 -12.52
N ALA A 36 -4.93 2.58 -13.52
CA ALA A 36 -6.27 3.00 -13.92
C ALA A 36 -7.06 1.79 -14.44
N GLN A 37 -8.25 1.60 -13.91
CA GLN A 37 -9.14 0.50 -14.31
C GLN A 37 -10.09 1.00 -15.41
N PRO A 38 -10.06 0.42 -16.63
CA PRO A 38 -10.92 0.86 -17.73
C PRO A 38 -12.39 0.47 -17.54
N GLU A 39 -12.64 -0.62 -16.81
CA GLU A 39 -13.96 -1.14 -16.52
C GLU A 39 -14.52 -0.62 -15.20
N LEU A 40 -15.76 -0.10 -15.21
CA LEU A 40 -16.39 0.41 -13.98
C LEU A 40 -16.51 -0.68 -12.89
N GLY A 41 -16.80 -1.92 -13.29
CA GLY A 41 -16.87 -3.06 -12.37
C GLY A 41 -15.56 -3.33 -11.66
N GLU A 42 -14.44 -3.28 -12.38
CA GLU A 42 -13.09 -3.45 -11.83
C GLU A 42 -12.72 -2.29 -10.90
N ALA A 43 -12.99 -1.05 -11.32
CA ALA A 43 -12.75 0.13 -10.48
C ALA A 43 -13.52 0.06 -9.16
N ARG A 44 -14.79 -0.38 -9.19
CA ARG A 44 -15.61 -0.58 -7.98
C ARG A 44 -15.06 -1.68 -7.08
N SER A 45 -14.63 -2.79 -7.65
CA SER A 45 -14.05 -3.92 -6.91
C SER A 45 -12.75 -3.53 -6.23
N LEU A 46 -11.88 -2.81 -6.93
CA LEU A 46 -10.63 -2.28 -6.38
C LEU A 46 -10.91 -1.29 -5.24
N ALA A 47 -11.84 -0.36 -5.43
CA ALA A 47 -12.22 0.59 -4.40
C ALA A 47 -12.79 -0.10 -3.14
N ALA A 48 -13.63 -1.12 -3.33
CA ALA A 48 -14.19 -1.91 -2.23
C ALA A 48 -13.08 -2.67 -1.47
N PHE A 49 -12.14 -3.27 -2.19
CA PHE A 49 -10.99 -3.95 -1.59
C PHE A 49 -10.13 -2.99 -0.76
N VAL A 50 -9.76 -1.85 -1.32
CA VAL A 50 -8.95 -0.82 -0.63
C VAL A 50 -9.67 -0.31 0.61
N TYR A 51 -10.98 -0.08 0.53
CA TYR A 51 -11.81 0.34 1.65
C TYR A 51 -11.82 -0.73 2.76
N ALA A 52 -12.10 -1.98 2.41
CA ALA A 52 -12.13 -3.09 3.37
C ALA A 52 -10.79 -3.29 4.09
N LEU A 53 -9.68 -3.22 3.34
CA LEU A 53 -8.33 -3.32 3.90
C LEU A 53 -8.04 -2.15 4.86
N THR A 54 -8.40 -0.94 4.48
CA THR A 54 -8.22 0.25 5.34
C THR A 54 -9.02 0.11 6.63
N VAL A 55 -10.28 -0.31 6.56
CA VAL A 55 -11.12 -0.56 7.74
C VAL A 55 -10.51 -1.65 8.64
N ARG A 56 -10.03 -2.75 8.06
CA ARG A 56 -9.38 -3.84 8.80
C ARG A 56 -8.15 -3.36 9.57
N ILE A 57 -7.29 -2.59 8.89
CA ILE A 57 -6.07 -2.04 9.51
C ILE A 57 -6.43 -1.05 10.63
N THR A 58 -7.39 -0.16 10.38
CA THR A 58 -7.82 0.83 11.38
C THR A 58 -8.36 0.15 12.63
N ARG A 59 -9.21 -0.87 12.47
CA ARG A 59 -9.74 -1.64 13.60
C ARG A 59 -8.63 -2.32 14.40
N ALA A 60 -7.67 -2.97 13.72
CA ALA A 60 -6.54 -3.60 14.37
C ALA A 60 -5.73 -2.60 15.22
N LEU A 61 -5.51 -1.39 14.68
CA LEU A 61 -4.82 -0.32 15.42
C LEU A 61 -5.62 0.17 16.62
N ASP A 62 -6.94 0.35 16.49
CA ASP A 62 -7.83 0.77 17.58
C ASP A 62 -7.91 -0.28 18.69
N GLU A 63 -7.86 -1.56 18.34
CA GLU A 63 -7.87 -2.70 19.26
C GLU A 63 -6.49 -3.01 19.85
N GLY A 64 -5.45 -2.30 19.42
CA GLY A 64 -4.07 -2.50 19.87
C GLY A 64 -3.43 -3.80 19.35
N GLU A 65 -4.00 -4.38 18.28
CA GLU A 65 -3.41 -5.54 17.64
C GLU A 65 -2.07 -5.16 16.96
N PRO A 66 -1.07 -6.05 16.99
CA PRO A 66 0.17 -5.80 16.27
C PRO A 66 -0.08 -5.79 14.77
N VAL A 67 0.21 -4.67 14.13
CA VAL A 67 0.20 -4.57 12.66
C VAL A 67 1.60 -4.86 12.15
N PRO A 68 1.79 -5.92 11.33
CA PRO A 68 3.10 -6.24 10.77
C PRO A 68 3.69 -5.06 9.99
N LEU A 69 4.94 -4.72 10.29
CA LEU A 69 5.69 -3.70 9.56
C LEU A 69 6.88 -4.35 8.86
N PRO A 70 6.66 -4.96 7.69
CA PRO A 70 7.74 -5.59 6.94
C PRO A 70 8.79 -4.57 6.52
N SER A 71 10.03 -5.01 6.35
CA SER A 71 11.08 -4.11 5.89
C SER A 71 10.76 -3.62 4.47
N ARG A 72 11.15 -2.38 4.19
CA ARG A 72 10.94 -1.74 2.89
C ARG A 72 11.46 -2.58 1.73
N ARG A 73 12.60 -3.28 1.90
CA ARG A 73 13.20 -4.14 0.86
C ARG A 73 12.27 -5.26 0.43
N PHE A 74 11.57 -5.90 1.36
CA PHE A 74 10.63 -6.97 1.04
C PHE A 74 9.35 -6.44 0.40
N ILE A 75 8.88 -5.25 0.81
CA ILE A 75 7.76 -4.58 0.16
C ILE A 75 8.12 -4.26 -1.30
N GLU A 76 9.32 -3.72 -1.55
CA GLU A 76 9.80 -3.40 -2.90
C GLU A 76 9.98 -4.66 -3.75
N GLU A 77 10.46 -5.76 -3.18
CA GLU A 77 10.57 -7.05 -3.86
C GLU A 77 9.19 -7.57 -4.29
N ASN A 78 8.22 -7.59 -3.36
CA ASN A 78 6.86 -8.01 -3.68
C ASN A 78 6.19 -7.09 -4.70
N PHE A 79 6.42 -5.80 -4.60
CA PHE A 79 5.92 -4.84 -5.59
C PHE A 79 6.50 -5.10 -6.99
N TRP A 80 7.80 -5.37 -7.06
CA TRP A 80 8.46 -5.74 -8.32
C TRP A 80 7.90 -7.05 -8.89
N ARG A 81 7.73 -8.08 -8.06
CA ARG A 81 7.12 -9.36 -8.47
C ARG A 81 5.70 -9.19 -8.98
N ALA A 82 4.86 -8.45 -8.26
CA ALA A 82 3.50 -8.15 -8.68
C ALA A 82 3.46 -7.41 -10.02
N THR A 83 4.32 -6.42 -10.21
CA THR A 83 4.43 -5.66 -11.47
C THR A 83 4.90 -6.53 -12.62
N ARG A 84 5.87 -7.44 -12.37
CA ARG A 84 6.49 -8.26 -13.41
C ARG A 84 5.66 -9.47 -13.81
N TYR A 85 5.01 -10.13 -12.86
CA TYR A 85 4.37 -11.43 -13.05
C TYR A 85 2.85 -11.40 -12.85
N GLY A 86 2.32 -10.32 -12.28
CA GLY A 86 0.87 -10.18 -12.02
C GLY A 86 0.33 -11.32 -11.15
N LEU A 87 -0.89 -11.74 -11.49
CA LEU A 87 -1.59 -12.80 -10.74
C LEU A 87 -1.03 -14.21 -10.95
N THR A 88 -0.10 -14.40 -11.88
CA THR A 88 0.52 -15.70 -12.13
C THR A 88 1.84 -15.88 -11.39
N GLY A 89 2.28 -14.83 -10.71
CA GLY A 89 3.53 -14.84 -9.94
C GLY A 89 3.35 -15.33 -8.52
N GLU A 90 4.46 -15.33 -7.81
CA GLU A 90 4.54 -15.65 -6.38
C GLU A 90 4.99 -14.42 -5.61
N LEU A 91 4.42 -14.20 -4.45
CA LEU A 91 4.82 -13.19 -3.49
C LEU A 91 5.55 -13.81 -2.30
N LEU A 92 6.41 -13.04 -1.65
CA LEU A 92 7.01 -13.44 -0.39
C LEU A 92 5.97 -13.31 0.72
N ASP A 93 5.67 -14.41 1.40
CA ASP A 93 4.99 -14.38 2.70
C ASP A 93 6.05 -14.22 3.79
N LEU A 94 6.05 -13.05 4.41
CA LEU A 94 7.09 -12.71 5.41
C LEU A 94 6.82 -13.30 6.78
N ASP A 95 5.60 -13.74 7.04
CA ASP A 95 5.23 -14.40 8.30
C ASP A 95 5.64 -15.87 8.25
N ARG A 96 5.45 -16.51 7.09
CA ARG A 96 5.79 -17.92 6.84
C ARG A 96 7.20 -18.13 6.31
N LEU A 97 7.85 -17.07 5.82
CA LEU A 97 9.16 -17.09 5.15
C LEU A 97 9.18 -18.02 3.92
N GLU A 98 8.11 -17.99 3.15
CA GLU A 98 7.94 -18.79 1.93
C GLU A 98 7.38 -17.98 0.76
N ASN A 99 7.48 -18.53 -0.45
CA ASN A 99 6.77 -17.99 -1.60
C ASN A 99 5.33 -18.54 -1.62
N VAL A 100 4.37 -17.65 -1.88
CA VAL A 100 2.95 -18.00 -2.00
C VAL A 100 2.41 -17.51 -3.33
N ASN A 101 1.53 -18.30 -3.94
CA ASN A 101 0.89 -17.90 -5.18
C ASN A 101 0.06 -16.62 -4.96
N THR A 102 0.17 -15.66 -5.86
CA THR A 102 -0.53 -14.37 -5.73
C THR A 102 -2.05 -14.52 -5.62
N ARG A 103 -2.63 -15.57 -6.23
CA ARG A 103 -4.08 -15.84 -6.18
C ARG A 103 -4.55 -16.47 -4.87
N GLU A 104 -3.66 -17.02 -4.08
CA GLU A 104 -3.98 -17.74 -2.83
C GLU A 104 -3.78 -16.84 -1.59
N ARG A 105 -3.22 -15.65 -1.79
CA ARG A 105 -2.98 -14.65 -0.75
C ARG A 105 -4.18 -13.72 -0.61
#